data_d41d73a1b759ec4988ed048f2301ab4f
#
_entry.id   d41d73a1b759ec4988ed048f2301ab4f
#
_cell.length_a   1.000
_cell.length_b   1.000
_cell.length_c   1.000
_cell.angle_alpha   90.00
_cell.angle_beta   90.00
_cell.angle_gamma   90.00
#
_symmetry.space_group_name_H-M   'P 1'
#
loop_
_entity.id
_entity.type
_entity.pdbx_description
1 polymer ?
#
loop_
_entity_poly.entity_id
_entity_poly.type
_entity_poly.pdbx_seq_one_letter_code
_entity_poly.pdbx_strand_id
1 'polypeptide(L)'
;ETDVFEALAAVQAEQSIDPNRILVAGFSMGGASTWHLATHHAGLWAAAAPGAGFAETAAYAKVFAPGKEPPTAWEQKLWGWYDATAYARNLSHCPTIAYSGEIDPQKQAADVMTAALAQEGLTLPHLIGPGTAHKYHPEVRQDLTARLEALLDRGRDPRPAKLQVTTRTLRYPGASWLRFEGLAEHWSRADLAGTLRGDTAVDVTTRGTTAVRLVLPGLRQVRIDGQEVALPAPAPEAVLHRQDGVWRAGPPPAGPRKRPGLTGPVNDAFLDRFLFVRPTGKAWHPAVGAWTTAELERARSLWRTLFRGDAPIKDDTAVTAEDLAQSHLILWGDPGANRLLARLLPDLPLQWDARTLTFRGERRDAAHHAPILIYPNPLNPEKYVVLNTGIDFRDHAYGSNSLQTPKLPDHAIVDLREPPGSRWPGRIVSAGFFDEAWR
;
A
#
# COMPACT_ATOMS: atom_id res chain seq x y z
N GLU A 1 -2.93 -8.61 -4.71
CA GLU A 1 -2.07 -7.82 -5.60
C GLU A 1 -0.79 -8.59 -5.95
N THR A 2 0.00 -9.03 -4.98
CA THR A 2 1.23 -9.82 -5.18
C THR A 2 0.98 -11.03 -6.07
N ASP A 3 0.01 -11.88 -5.76
CA ASP A 3 -0.34 -13.08 -6.53
C ASP A 3 -0.68 -12.78 -8.00
N VAL A 4 -1.31 -11.63 -8.28
CA VAL A 4 -1.64 -11.21 -9.65
C VAL A 4 -0.36 -10.92 -10.44
N PHE A 5 0.61 -10.23 -9.83
CA PHE A 5 1.87 -9.90 -10.49
C PHE A 5 2.80 -11.10 -10.62
N GLU A 6 2.81 -12.00 -9.64
CA GLU A 6 3.54 -13.27 -9.72
C GLU A 6 2.98 -14.16 -10.85
N ALA A 7 1.65 -14.28 -10.93
CA ALA A 7 1.01 -15.02 -12.03
C ALA A 7 1.30 -14.38 -13.39
N LEU A 8 1.22 -13.05 -13.49
CA LEU A 8 1.56 -12.33 -14.73
C LEU A 8 3.02 -12.58 -15.14
N ALA A 9 3.95 -12.46 -14.19
CA ALA A 9 5.38 -12.70 -14.45
C ALA A 9 5.64 -14.15 -14.88
N ALA A 10 5.00 -15.13 -14.24
CA ALA A 10 5.12 -16.54 -14.60
C ALA A 10 4.63 -16.80 -16.04
N VAL A 11 3.46 -16.26 -16.42
CA VAL A 11 2.93 -16.41 -17.79
C VAL A 11 3.84 -15.72 -18.81
N GLN A 12 4.36 -14.52 -18.50
CA GLN A 12 5.29 -13.82 -19.39
C GLN A 12 6.63 -14.54 -19.56
N ALA A 13 7.06 -15.31 -18.57
CA ALA A 13 8.28 -16.12 -18.67
C ALA A 13 8.11 -17.35 -19.55
N GLU A 14 6.90 -17.91 -19.64
CA GLU A 14 6.59 -19.13 -20.38
C GLU A 14 6.01 -18.86 -21.77
N GLN A 15 5.38 -17.73 -21.99
CA GLN A 15 4.65 -17.38 -23.21
C GLN A 15 5.19 -16.10 -23.83
N SER A 16 5.16 -16.03 -25.17
CA SER A 16 5.49 -14.80 -25.91
C SER A 16 4.33 -13.80 -25.79
N ILE A 17 4.35 -12.97 -24.75
CA ILE A 17 3.34 -11.94 -24.48
C ILE A 17 3.92 -10.57 -24.81
N ASP A 18 3.19 -9.76 -25.58
CA ASP A 18 3.52 -8.35 -25.77
C ASP A 18 3.16 -7.57 -24.48
N PRO A 19 4.14 -7.03 -23.74
CA PRO A 19 3.88 -6.31 -22.50
C PRO A 19 3.09 -5.01 -22.69
N ASN A 20 2.94 -4.55 -23.94
CA ASN A 20 2.14 -3.36 -24.24
C ASN A 20 0.68 -3.69 -24.59
N ARG A 21 0.31 -4.97 -24.63
CA ARG A 21 -1.04 -5.45 -24.97
C ARG A 21 -1.68 -6.29 -23.88
N ILE A 22 -1.46 -5.91 -22.63
CA ILE A 22 -2.06 -6.56 -21.44
C ILE A 22 -3.18 -5.68 -20.92
N LEU A 23 -4.36 -6.25 -20.71
CA LEU A 23 -5.48 -5.58 -20.05
C LEU A 23 -5.78 -6.19 -18.68
N VAL A 24 -6.39 -5.41 -17.81
CA VAL A 24 -6.97 -5.88 -16.56
C VAL A 24 -8.48 -5.76 -16.59
N ALA A 25 -9.18 -6.86 -16.31
CA ALA A 25 -10.65 -6.91 -16.33
C ALA A 25 -11.18 -7.82 -15.24
N GLY A 26 -12.37 -7.50 -14.73
CA GLY A 26 -13.03 -8.32 -13.73
C GLY A 26 -14.46 -7.85 -13.46
N PHE A 27 -15.25 -8.72 -12.85
CA PHE A 27 -16.63 -8.46 -12.50
C PHE A 27 -16.85 -8.63 -11.00
N SER A 28 -17.73 -7.85 -10.40
CA SER A 28 -18.05 -7.89 -8.97
C SER A 28 -16.80 -7.66 -8.12
N MET A 29 -16.37 -8.62 -7.32
CA MET A 29 -15.11 -8.56 -6.59
C MET A 29 -13.91 -8.40 -7.55
N GLY A 30 -13.93 -9.04 -8.72
CA GLY A 30 -12.94 -8.82 -9.78
C GLY A 30 -12.99 -7.40 -10.36
N GLY A 31 -14.17 -6.77 -10.40
CA GLY A 31 -14.33 -5.36 -10.78
C GLY A 31 -13.68 -4.42 -9.77
N ALA A 32 -13.81 -4.71 -8.47
CA ALA A 32 -13.10 -3.99 -7.40
C ALA A 32 -11.58 -4.12 -7.55
N SER A 33 -11.09 -5.34 -7.77
CA SER A 33 -9.66 -5.58 -8.03
C SER A 33 -9.18 -4.85 -9.28
N THR A 34 -10.01 -4.79 -10.33
CA THR A 34 -9.69 -4.05 -11.56
C THR A 34 -9.56 -2.56 -11.30
N TRP A 35 -10.47 -1.93 -10.53
CA TRP A 35 -10.34 -0.54 -10.13
C TRP A 35 -9.04 -0.28 -9.40
N HIS A 36 -8.73 -1.11 -8.41
CA HIS A 36 -7.49 -1.02 -7.63
C HIS A 36 -6.24 -1.15 -8.52
N LEU A 37 -6.14 -2.23 -9.31
CA LEU A 37 -4.97 -2.48 -10.16
C LEU A 37 -4.79 -1.43 -11.26
N ALA A 38 -5.91 -0.96 -11.85
CA ALA A 38 -5.85 0.06 -12.90
C ALA A 38 -5.37 1.41 -12.38
N THR A 39 -5.83 1.85 -11.21
CA THR A 39 -5.47 3.16 -10.65
C THR A 39 -4.08 3.17 -10.03
N HIS A 40 -3.68 2.10 -9.33
CA HIS A 40 -2.40 2.03 -8.63
C HIS A 40 -1.23 1.66 -9.58
N HIS A 41 -1.52 0.94 -10.66
CA HIS A 41 -0.53 0.45 -11.62
C HIS A 41 -0.86 0.85 -13.06
N ALA A 42 -1.38 2.05 -13.25
CA ALA A 42 -1.88 2.55 -14.54
C ALA A 42 -0.87 2.42 -15.70
N GLY A 43 0.42 2.45 -15.42
CA GLY A 43 1.47 2.29 -16.42
C GLY A 43 1.69 0.88 -16.95
N LEU A 44 0.98 -0.14 -16.43
CA LEU A 44 1.14 -1.54 -16.84
C LEU A 44 0.11 -2.00 -17.86
N TRP A 45 -1.08 -1.38 -17.90
CA TRP A 45 -2.22 -1.89 -18.63
C TRP A 45 -2.46 -1.12 -19.93
N ALA A 46 -2.74 -1.83 -21.01
CA ALA A 46 -3.23 -1.24 -22.26
C ALA A 46 -4.68 -0.77 -22.13
N ALA A 47 -5.46 -1.43 -21.27
CA ALA A 47 -6.83 -1.07 -20.95
C ALA A 47 -7.26 -1.67 -19.61
N ALA A 48 -8.32 -1.11 -19.01
CA ALA A 48 -9.00 -1.67 -17.85
C ALA A 48 -10.52 -1.77 -18.08
N ALA A 49 -11.13 -2.86 -17.58
CA ALA A 49 -12.57 -3.07 -17.68
C ALA A 49 -13.17 -3.51 -16.34
N PRO A 50 -13.39 -2.59 -15.39
CA PRO A 50 -14.04 -2.87 -14.13
C PRO A 50 -15.56 -3.04 -14.31
N GLY A 51 -16.10 -4.20 -13.94
CA GLY A 51 -17.51 -4.51 -14.00
C GLY A 51 -18.14 -4.62 -12.60
N ALA A 52 -19.10 -3.77 -12.27
CA ALA A 52 -19.97 -3.88 -11.08
C ALA A 52 -19.25 -4.21 -9.77
N GLY A 53 -18.07 -3.61 -9.52
CA GLY A 53 -17.29 -3.76 -8.29
C GLY A 53 -17.46 -2.57 -7.36
N PHE A 54 -16.76 -2.55 -6.22
CA PHE A 54 -16.64 -1.35 -5.40
C PHE A 54 -15.31 -0.61 -5.69
N ALA A 55 -15.29 0.70 -5.49
CA ALA A 55 -14.14 1.55 -5.80
C ALA A 55 -13.67 2.39 -4.61
N GLU A 56 -14.47 2.47 -3.55
CA GLU A 56 -14.23 3.29 -2.37
C GLU A 56 -14.83 2.66 -1.12
N THR A 57 -14.05 2.60 -0.05
CA THR A 57 -14.40 1.93 1.20
C THR A 57 -15.59 2.59 1.90
N ALA A 58 -15.56 3.91 2.05
CA ALA A 58 -16.54 4.63 2.86
C ALA A 58 -17.96 4.50 2.32
N ALA A 59 -18.14 4.72 1.03
CA ALA A 59 -19.44 4.67 0.38
C ALA A 59 -19.98 3.23 0.28
N TYR A 60 -19.12 2.29 -0.13
CA TYR A 60 -19.54 0.89 -0.29
C TYR A 60 -19.92 0.23 1.03
N ALA A 61 -19.07 0.34 2.05
CA ALA A 61 -19.32 -0.27 3.36
C ALA A 61 -20.27 0.55 4.24
N LYS A 62 -20.71 1.73 3.76
CA LYS A 62 -21.60 2.65 4.50
C LYS A 62 -21.11 2.89 5.93
N VAL A 63 -19.80 3.16 6.08
CA VAL A 63 -19.13 3.20 7.39
C VAL A 63 -19.64 4.34 8.30
N PHE A 64 -20.24 5.38 7.72
CA PHE A 64 -20.85 6.49 8.45
C PHE A 64 -22.38 6.35 8.64
N ALA A 65 -22.95 5.17 8.37
CA ALA A 65 -24.38 4.95 8.55
C ALA A 65 -24.77 5.02 10.04
N PRO A 66 -25.96 5.49 10.39
CA PRO A 66 -26.45 5.52 11.76
C PRO A 66 -26.32 4.15 12.45
N GLY A 67 -25.89 4.15 13.71
CA GLY A 67 -25.71 2.95 14.52
C GLY A 67 -24.39 2.19 14.28
N LYS A 68 -23.56 2.62 13.35
CA LYS A 68 -22.19 2.11 13.22
C LYS A 68 -21.20 2.90 14.07
N GLU A 69 -20.23 2.21 14.64
CA GLU A 69 -19.08 2.86 15.25
C GLU A 69 -18.26 3.58 14.17
N PRO A 70 -18.01 4.90 14.30
CA PRO A 70 -17.28 5.64 13.29
C PRO A 70 -15.84 5.14 13.15
N PRO A 71 -15.27 5.16 11.94
CA PRO A 71 -13.87 4.83 11.75
C PRO A 71 -12.98 5.90 12.39
N THR A 72 -11.84 5.49 12.93
CA THR A 72 -10.86 6.40 13.48
C THR A 72 -10.22 7.29 12.41
N ALA A 73 -9.57 8.38 12.81
CA ALA A 73 -8.90 9.28 11.87
C ALA A 73 -7.77 8.58 11.10
N TRP A 74 -7.07 7.64 11.74
CA TRP A 74 -6.01 6.88 11.05
C TRP A 74 -6.57 5.81 10.11
N GLU A 75 -7.69 5.14 10.40
CA GLU A 75 -8.35 4.25 9.45
C GLU A 75 -8.77 5.00 8.18
N GLN A 76 -9.34 6.21 8.33
CA GLN A 76 -9.71 7.04 7.18
C GLN A 76 -8.51 7.42 6.31
N LYS A 77 -7.34 7.71 6.91
CA LYS A 77 -6.10 7.93 6.15
C LYS A 77 -5.66 6.66 5.43
N LEU A 78 -5.77 5.50 6.08
CA LEU A 78 -5.37 4.19 5.54
C LEU A 78 -6.25 3.71 4.37
N TRP A 79 -7.47 4.24 4.20
CA TRP A 79 -8.22 3.98 2.97
C TRP A 79 -7.49 4.45 1.71
N GLY A 80 -6.63 5.46 1.83
CA GLY A 80 -5.70 5.87 0.77
C GLY A 80 -4.72 4.78 0.30
N TRP A 81 -4.62 3.65 1.00
CA TRP A 81 -3.93 2.47 0.50
C TRP A 81 -4.71 1.76 -0.60
N TYR A 82 -6.03 1.74 -0.52
CA TYR A 82 -6.89 0.86 -1.30
C TYR A 82 -7.83 1.60 -2.26
N ASP A 83 -8.43 2.72 -1.82
CA ASP A 83 -9.51 3.38 -2.54
C ASP A 83 -9.07 3.92 -3.90
N ALA A 84 -9.65 3.40 -4.96
CA ALA A 84 -9.34 3.79 -6.34
C ALA A 84 -9.64 5.26 -6.64
N THR A 85 -10.65 5.84 -5.99
CA THR A 85 -11.01 7.26 -6.14
C THR A 85 -9.86 8.20 -5.75
N ALA A 86 -9.03 7.79 -4.79
CA ALA A 86 -7.87 8.58 -4.35
C ALA A 86 -6.76 8.68 -5.42
N TYR A 87 -6.81 7.83 -6.45
CA TYR A 87 -5.83 7.73 -7.54
C TYR A 87 -6.46 7.90 -8.92
N ALA A 88 -7.67 8.45 -9.01
CA ALA A 88 -8.44 8.59 -10.25
C ALA A 88 -7.64 9.26 -11.38
N ARG A 89 -6.79 10.26 -11.08
CA ARG A 89 -5.90 10.93 -12.05
C ARG A 89 -5.03 9.97 -12.86
N ASN A 90 -4.61 8.86 -12.26
CA ASN A 90 -3.72 7.89 -12.91
C ASN A 90 -4.38 7.21 -14.11
N LEU A 91 -5.72 7.14 -14.15
CA LEU A 91 -6.46 6.59 -15.29
C LEU A 91 -6.35 7.44 -16.57
N SER A 92 -5.76 8.63 -16.51
CA SER A 92 -5.35 9.38 -17.71
C SER A 92 -4.39 8.58 -18.61
N HIS A 93 -3.72 7.55 -18.06
CA HIS A 93 -2.74 6.69 -18.73
C HIS A 93 -3.19 5.24 -18.91
N CYS A 94 -4.39 4.91 -18.43
CA CYS A 94 -4.99 3.59 -18.56
C CYS A 94 -6.41 3.75 -19.09
N PRO A 95 -6.65 3.61 -20.41
CA PRO A 95 -8.00 3.65 -20.98
C PRO A 95 -8.91 2.68 -20.25
N THR A 96 -9.96 3.19 -19.61
CA THR A 96 -10.83 2.43 -18.73
C THR A 96 -12.26 2.52 -19.20
N ILE A 97 -12.94 1.38 -19.32
CA ILE A 97 -14.35 1.28 -19.67
C ILE A 97 -15.08 0.53 -18.55
N ALA A 98 -15.92 1.22 -17.80
CA ALA A 98 -16.71 0.60 -16.75
C ALA A 98 -17.96 -0.07 -17.32
N TYR A 99 -18.41 -1.14 -16.64
CA TYR A 99 -19.70 -1.77 -16.90
C TYR A 99 -20.52 -1.88 -15.61
N SER A 100 -21.85 -1.71 -15.73
CA SER A 100 -22.82 -2.04 -14.68
C SER A 100 -24.15 -2.43 -15.28
N GLY A 101 -24.92 -3.27 -14.58
CA GLY A 101 -26.34 -3.40 -14.86
C GLY A 101 -27.10 -2.15 -14.41
N GLU A 102 -28.20 -1.80 -15.11
CA GLU A 102 -29.01 -0.60 -14.81
C GLU A 102 -29.61 -0.63 -13.40
N ILE A 103 -30.08 -1.80 -12.98
CA ILE A 103 -30.70 -2.04 -11.67
C ILE A 103 -29.75 -2.74 -10.67
N ASP A 104 -28.45 -2.76 -10.96
CA ASP A 104 -27.43 -3.32 -10.09
C ASP A 104 -27.04 -2.32 -8.99
N PRO A 105 -27.18 -2.65 -7.69
CA PRO A 105 -26.70 -1.79 -6.61
C PRO A 105 -25.20 -1.47 -6.71
N GLN A 106 -24.39 -2.33 -7.34
CA GLN A 106 -22.96 -2.14 -7.55
C GLN A 106 -22.64 -1.10 -8.63
N LYS A 107 -23.64 -0.59 -9.36
CA LYS A 107 -23.46 0.55 -10.27
C LYS A 107 -22.86 1.77 -9.55
N GLN A 108 -23.11 1.90 -8.26
CA GLN A 108 -22.56 2.93 -7.38
C GLN A 108 -21.03 3.04 -7.50
N ALA A 109 -20.30 1.96 -7.74
CA ALA A 109 -18.83 2.01 -7.89
C ALA A 109 -18.39 2.85 -9.11
N ALA A 110 -19.05 2.67 -10.25
CA ALA A 110 -18.77 3.47 -11.44
C ALA A 110 -19.24 4.93 -11.27
N ASP A 111 -20.34 5.17 -10.52
CA ASP A 111 -20.84 6.51 -10.27
C ASP A 111 -19.85 7.32 -9.42
N VAL A 112 -19.29 6.77 -8.34
CA VAL A 112 -18.27 7.45 -7.51
C VAL A 112 -16.96 7.66 -8.28
N MET A 113 -16.56 6.71 -9.13
CA MET A 113 -15.37 6.87 -9.98
C MET A 113 -15.59 7.92 -11.05
N THR A 114 -16.79 8.01 -11.63
CA THR A 114 -17.15 9.09 -12.57
C THR A 114 -17.00 10.47 -11.91
N ALA A 115 -17.50 10.61 -10.68
CA ALA A 115 -17.36 11.85 -9.92
C ALA A 115 -15.88 12.18 -9.60
N ALA A 116 -15.09 11.19 -9.20
CA ALA A 116 -13.67 11.36 -8.90
C ALA A 116 -12.87 11.74 -10.16
N LEU A 117 -13.14 11.10 -11.29
CA LEU A 117 -12.51 11.40 -12.58
C LEU A 117 -12.88 12.80 -13.09
N ALA A 118 -14.13 13.22 -12.93
CA ALA A 118 -14.56 14.56 -13.31
C ALA A 118 -13.80 15.65 -12.55
N GLN A 119 -13.44 15.44 -11.27
CA GLN A 119 -12.60 16.35 -10.49
C GLN A 119 -11.18 16.49 -11.06
N GLU A 120 -10.71 15.46 -11.78
CA GLU A 120 -9.41 15.45 -12.46
C GLU A 120 -9.51 15.88 -13.94
N GLY A 121 -10.68 16.33 -14.39
CA GLY A 121 -10.93 16.71 -15.78
C GLY A 121 -10.99 15.53 -16.76
N LEU A 122 -11.27 14.32 -16.26
CA LEU A 122 -11.35 13.07 -17.01
C LEU A 122 -12.79 12.59 -17.11
N THR A 123 -13.10 11.86 -18.18
CA THR A 123 -14.40 11.20 -18.39
C THR A 123 -14.26 9.69 -18.34
N LEU A 124 -15.29 9.01 -17.83
CA LEU A 124 -15.35 7.55 -17.75
C LEU A 124 -16.40 7.04 -18.76
N PRO A 125 -16.01 6.32 -19.81
CA PRO A 125 -16.95 5.51 -20.58
C PRO A 125 -17.60 4.46 -19.67
N HIS A 126 -18.93 4.56 -19.46
CA HIS A 126 -19.67 3.65 -18.63
C HIS A 126 -20.77 2.98 -19.45
N LEU A 127 -20.61 1.68 -19.71
CA LEU A 127 -21.59 0.87 -20.42
C LEU A 127 -22.61 0.33 -19.42
N ILE A 128 -23.90 0.53 -19.71
CA ILE A 128 -25.00 0.12 -18.83
C ILE A 128 -25.83 -0.94 -19.53
N GLY A 129 -26.01 -2.11 -18.87
CA GLY A 129 -26.90 -3.17 -19.34
C GLY A 129 -28.36 -2.84 -19.00
N PRO A 130 -29.26 -2.59 -19.98
CA PRO A 130 -30.63 -2.22 -19.73
C PRO A 130 -31.37 -3.32 -18.96
N GLY A 131 -32.17 -2.93 -17.95
CA GLY A 131 -32.96 -3.84 -17.10
C GLY A 131 -32.17 -4.97 -16.43
N THR A 132 -30.84 -4.84 -16.36
CA THR A 132 -29.94 -5.90 -15.91
C THR A 132 -29.53 -5.66 -14.45
N ALA A 133 -29.61 -6.70 -13.63
CA ALA A 133 -29.09 -6.72 -12.27
C ALA A 133 -27.60 -7.06 -12.25
N HIS A 134 -27.12 -7.76 -11.23
CA HIS A 134 -25.69 -8.10 -11.02
C HIS A 134 -25.19 -9.18 -11.99
N LYS A 135 -25.14 -8.89 -13.28
CA LYS A 135 -24.59 -9.74 -14.35
C LYS A 135 -24.29 -8.91 -15.60
N TYR A 136 -23.55 -9.48 -16.56
CA TYR A 136 -23.39 -8.85 -17.87
C TYR A 136 -24.67 -8.97 -18.71
N HIS A 137 -25.09 -7.87 -19.35
CA HIS A 137 -26.04 -7.89 -20.45
C HIS A 137 -25.35 -8.41 -21.72
N PRO A 138 -25.91 -9.41 -22.42
CA PRO A 138 -25.21 -10.09 -23.53
C PRO A 138 -24.71 -9.14 -24.62
N GLU A 139 -25.55 -8.25 -25.13
CA GLU A 139 -25.20 -7.32 -26.21
C GLU A 139 -24.17 -6.26 -25.74
N VAL A 140 -24.34 -5.71 -24.53
CA VAL A 140 -23.41 -4.73 -23.97
C VAL A 140 -22.06 -5.34 -23.67
N ARG A 141 -22.01 -6.64 -23.31
CA ARG A 141 -20.77 -7.38 -23.16
C ARG A 141 -20.03 -7.51 -24.49
N GLN A 142 -20.75 -7.75 -25.60
CA GLN A 142 -20.14 -7.80 -26.94
C GLN A 142 -19.53 -6.44 -27.34
N ASP A 143 -20.26 -5.33 -27.09
CA ASP A 143 -19.75 -3.97 -27.32
C ASP A 143 -18.51 -3.69 -26.45
N LEU A 144 -18.54 -4.06 -25.16
CA LEU A 144 -17.37 -3.94 -24.26
C LEU A 144 -16.18 -4.72 -24.83
N THR A 145 -16.38 -5.97 -25.25
CA THR A 145 -15.30 -6.81 -25.79
C THR A 145 -14.69 -6.19 -27.04
N ALA A 146 -15.51 -5.75 -28.00
CA ALA A 146 -15.04 -5.12 -29.23
C ALA A 146 -14.21 -3.84 -28.95
N ARG A 147 -14.64 -3.02 -27.99
CA ARG A 147 -13.89 -1.82 -27.59
C ARG A 147 -12.55 -2.17 -26.93
N LEU A 148 -12.51 -3.22 -26.10
CA LEU A 148 -11.27 -3.67 -25.44
C LEU A 148 -10.29 -4.26 -26.47
N GLU A 149 -10.76 -5.02 -27.45
CA GLU A 149 -9.94 -5.54 -28.55
C GLU A 149 -9.30 -4.39 -29.33
N ALA A 150 -10.06 -3.35 -29.69
CA ALA A 150 -9.52 -2.17 -30.36
C ALA A 150 -8.46 -1.42 -29.52
N LEU A 151 -8.60 -1.40 -28.19
CA LEU A 151 -7.60 -0.84 -27.27
C LEU A 151 -6.34 -1.72 -27.22
N LEU A 152 -6.50 -3.04 -27.19
CA LEU A 152 -5.39 -4.00 -27.23
C LEU A 152 -4.62 -3.95 -28.54
N ASP A 153 -5.31 -3.80 -29.68
CA ASP A 153 -4.66 -3.66 -30.98
C ASP A 153 -3.78 -2.42 -31.06
N ARG A 154 -4.23 -1.32 -30.46
CA ARG A 154 -3.43 -0.10 -30.33
C ARG A 154 -2.26 -0.29 -29.36
N GLY A 155 -2.47 -1.05 -28.28
CA GLY A 155 -1.54 -1.19 -27.18
C GLY A 155 -1.37 0.08 -26.32
N ARG A 156 -0.59 -0.03 -25.25
CA ARG A 156 -0.18 1.14 -24.44
C ARG A 156 1.07 1.78 -25.04
N ASP A 157 1.22 3.08 -24.83
CA ASP A 157 2.48 3.77 -25.11
C ASP A 157 3.46 3.53 -23.94
N PRO A 158 4.61 2.85 -24.15
CA PRO A 158 5.59 2.63 -23.08
C PRO A 158 6.34 3.90 -22.67
N ARG A 159 6.34 4.94 -23.53
CA ARG A 159 7.04 6.21 -23.29
C ARG A 159 6.15 7.42 -23.63
N PRO A 160 5.03 7.61 -22.92
CA PRO A 160 4.12 8.71 -23.22
C PRO A 160 4.82 10.07 -23.08
N ALA A 161 4.57 10.96 -24.03
CA ALA A 161 5.18 12.30 -24.05
C ALA A 161 4.75 13.17 -22.84
N LYS A 162 3.59 12.90 -22.26
CA LYS A 162 3.06 13.59 -21.06
C LYS A 162 2.56 12.56 -20.07
N LEU A 163 2.88 12.76 -18.81
CA LEU A 163 2.41 11.94 -17.68
C LEU A 163 1.88 12.84 -16.55
N GLN A 164 0.80 12.39 -15.93
CA GLN A 164 0.29 12.97 -14.69
C GLN A 164 -0.02 11.82 -13.73
N VAL A 165 0.61 11.81 -12.58
CA VAL A 165 0.43 10.76 -11.59
C VAL A 165 0.15 11.35 -10.22
N THR A 166 -0.68 10.66 -9.44
CA THR A 166 -0.96 10.99 -8.05
C THR A 166 -0.69 9.76 -7.18
N THR A 167 -0.24 10.03 -5.96
CA THR A 167 -0.10 8.98 -4.95
C THR A 167 -0.40 9.51 -3.55
N ARG A 168 -0.57 8.59 -2.60
CA ARG A 168 -0.65 8.86 -1.16
C ARG A 168 0.39 8.07 -0.38
N THR A 169 1.08 7.14 -1.03
CA THR A 169 2.11 6.31 -0.43
C THR A 169 3.12 5.87 -1.49
N LEU A 170 4.39 5.74 -1.12
CA LEU A 170 5.45 5.25 -2.01
C LEU A 170 5.29 3.75 -2.36
N ARG A 171 4.28 3.06 -1.82
CA ARG A 171 3.90 1.74 -2.29
C ARG A 171 3.44 1.79 -3.76
N TYR A 172 2.78 2.86 -4.17
CA TYR A 172 2.35 3.13 -5.54
C TYR A 172 3.16 4.31 -6.09
N PRO A 173 4.40 4.07 -6.50
CA PRO A 173 5.35 5.15 -6.75
C PRO A 173 5.14 5.89 -8.07
N GLY A 174 4.10 5.60 -8.84
CA GLY A 174 3.82 6.31 -10.08
C GLY A 174 3.67 5.40 -11.30
N ALA A 175 3.83 5.94 -12.50
CA ALA A 175 3.61 5.22 -13.75
C ALA A 175 4.74 5.45 -14.75
N SER A 176 5.02 4.46 -15.60
CA SER A 176 5.99 4.52 -16.69
C SER A 176 7.33 5.13 -16.23
N TRP A 177 7.77 6.19 -16.87
CA TRP A 177 9.05 6.83 -16.60
C TRP A 177 9.04 7.87 -15.44
N LEU A 178 7.86 8.23 -14.88
CA LEU A 178 7.72 9.28 -13.85
C LEU A 178 7.29 8.65 -12.52
N ARG A 179 8.17 8.68 -11.52
CA ARG A 179 7.95 8.00 -10.24
C ARG A 179 8.30 8.88 -9.05
N PHE A 180 7.51 8.78 -7.99
CA PHE A 180 7.84 9.32 -6.68
C PHE A 180 8.96 8.48 -6.04
N GLU A 181 9.95 9.13 -5.46
CA GLU A 181 11.04 8.52 -4.69
C GLU A 181 11.03 8.97 -3.23
N GLY A 182 10.33 10.09 -2.94
CA GLY A 182 10.12 10.62 -1.60
C GLY A 182 8.91 11.53 -1.56
N LEU A 183 8.12 11.45 -0.49
CA LEU A 183 6.96 12.29 -0.23
C LEU A 183 7.30 13.32 0.86
N ALA A 184 6.55 14.41 0.91
CA ALA A 184 6.58 15.34 2.04
C ALA A 184 5.84 14.79 3.25
N GLU A 185 4.76 14.03 3.00
CA GLU A 185 3.93 13.39 4.02
C GLU A 185 3.18 12.20 3.40
N HIS A 186 3.36 10.97 3.92
CA HIS A 186 2.56 9.82 3.56
C HIS A 186 1.08 10.03 3.94
N TRP A 187 0.19 9.39 3.17
CA TRP A 187 -1.28 9.45 3.29
C TRP A 187 -1.88 10.81 2.93
N SER A 188 -1.06 11.83 2.69
CA SER A 188 -1.46 13.07 2.01
C SER A 188 -1.28 12.93 0.50
N ARG A 189 -2.09 13.65 -0.28
CA ARG A 189 -2.00 13.61 -1.74
C ARG A 189 -0.70 14.24 -2.22
N ALA A 190 0.04 13.52 -3.05
CA ALA A 190 1.17 14.01 -3.81
C ALA A 190 0.91 13.87 -5.31
N ASP A 191 1.36 14.83 -6.12
CA ASP A 191 1.19 14.84 -7.57
C ASP A 191 2.52 15.07 -8.27
N LEU A 192 2.71 14.40 -9.40
CA LEU A 192 3.74 14.67 -10.39
C LEU A 192 3.11 14.87 -11.75
N ALA A 193 3.59 15.84 -12.50
CA ALA A 193 3.30 15.95 -13.93
C ALA A 193 4.63 16.13 -14.68
N GLY A 194 4.77 15.42 -15.80
CA GLY A 194 5.98 15.44 -16.61
C GLY A 194 5.67 15.56 -18.09
N THR A 195 6.51 16.31 -18.84
CA THR A 195 6.43 16.47 -20.28
C THR A 195 7.81 16.30 -20.89
N LEU A 196 7.97 15.36 -21.82
CA LEU A 196 9.21 15.17 -22.56
C LEU A 196 9.49 16.35 -23.48
N ARG A 197 10.72 16.83 -23.50
CA ARG A 197 11.25 17.81 -24.43
C ARG A 197 12.29 17.15 -25.34
N GLY A 198 11.82 16.48 -26.38
CA GLY A 198 12.66 15.61 -27.20
C GLY A 198 13.13 14.36 -26.45
N ASP A 199 14.30 13.87 -26.80
CA ASP A 199 14.79 12.59 -26.26
C ASP A 199 15.63 12.72 -24.98
N THR A 200 16.16 13.90 -24.73
CA THR A 200 17.20 14.10 -23.67
C THR A 200 16.80 15.09 -22.58
N ALA A 201 15.60 15.67 -22.64
CA ALA A 201 15.15 16.66 -21.65
C ALA A 201 13.69 16.42 -21.24
N VAL A 202 13.37 16.83 -20.01
CA VAL A 202 12.02 16.69 -19.43
C VAL A 202 11.69 17.89 -18.54
N ASP A 203 10.43 18.32 -18.60
CA ASP A 203 9.83 19.25 -17.64
C ASP A 203 9.02 18.46 -16.62
N VAL A 204 9.21 18.74 -15.33
CA VAL A 204 8.48 18.11 -14.23
C VAL A 204 7.91 19.19 -13.31
N THR A 205 6.69 19.01 -12.86
CA THR A 205 6.08 19.78 -11.77
C THR A 205 5.68 18.85 -10.65
N THR A 206 5.83 19.32 -9.41
CA THR A 206 5.62 18.50 -8.22
C THR A 206 4.69 19.16 -7.21
N ARG A 207 3.98 18.35 -6.45
CA ARG A 207 3.25 18.76 -5.26
C ARG A 207 3.37 17.67 -4.19
N GLY A 208 3.72 18.03 -2.95
CA GLY A 208 3.83 17.06 -1.86
C GLY A 208 4.96 16.03 -2.03
N THR A 209 6.00 16.38 -2.81
CA THR A 209 7.06 15.46 -3.22
C THR A 209 8.42 16.02 -2.80
N THR A 210 9.29 15.16 -2.28
CA THR A 210 10.67 15.50 -1.87
C THR A 210 11.74 14.84 -2.74
N ALA A 211 11.39 13.76 -3.45
CA ALA A 211 12.29 13.11 -4.40
C ALA A 211 11.54 12.45 -5.54
N VAL A 212 12.12 12.46 -6.73
CA VAL A 212 11.55 11.96 -7.98
C VAL A 212 12.56 11.04 -8.66
N ARG A 213 12.08 9.94 -9.23
CA ARG A 213 12.84 9.04 -10.10
C ARG A 213 12.29 9.13 -11.53
N LEU A 214 13.18 9.38 -12.48
CA LEU A 214 12.90 9.48 -13.92
C LEU A 214 13.57 8.30 -14.62
N VAL A 215 12.77 7.36 -15.11
CA VAL A 215 13.26 6.17 -15.83
C VAL A 215 13.28 6.49 -17.33
N LEU A 216 14.27 7.29 -17.72
CA LEU A 216 14.43 7.82 -19.09
C LEU A 216 15.89 7.65 -19.52
N PRO A 217 16.20 6.58 -20.27
CA PRO A 217 17.55 6.38 -20.79
C PRO A 217 18.02 7.56 -21.64
N GLY A 218 19.24 8.03 -21.40
CA GLY A 218 19.84 9.12 -22.15
C GLY A 218 19.42 10.55 -21.73
N LEU A 219 18.65 10.68 -20.64
CA LEU A 219 18.26 11.98 -20.10
C LEU A 219 19.50 12.82 -19.68
N ARG A 220 19.51 14.11 -20.03
CA ARG A 220 20.61 15.05 -19.77
C ARG A 220 20.17 16.28 -18.98
N GLN A 221 18.94 16.72 -19.18
CA GLN A 221 18.41 17.94 -18.57
C GLN A 221 17.03 17.68 -17.96
N VAL A 222 16.83 18.20 -16.77
CA VAL A 222 15.54 18.20 -16.09
C VAL A 222 15.23 19.63 -15.69
N ARG A 223 14.06 20.12 -16.11
CA ARG A 223 13.47 21.31 -15.49
C ARG A 223 12.38 20.85 -14.52
N ILE A 224 12.59 21.07 -13.23
CA ILE A 224 11.69 20.66 -12.18
C ILE A 224 11.27 21.85 -11.32
N ASP A 225 9.96 22.08 -11.21
CA ASP A 225 9.37 23.24 -10.53
C ASP A 225 10.01 24.58 -10.95
N GLY A 226 10.34 24.71 -12.25
CA GLY A 226 10.98 25.88 -12.82
C GLY A 226 12.51 25.94 -12.68
N GLN A 227 13.12 25.04 -11.91
CA GLN A 227 14.58 24.95 -11.73
C GLN A 227 15.20 24.04 -12.79
N GLU A 228 16.23 24.50 -13.50
CA GLU A 228 17.05 23.65 -14.37
C GLU A 228 18.07 22.85 -13.54
N VAL A 229 18.08 21.53 -13.73
CA VAL A 229 19.03 20.61 -13.09
C VAL A 229 19.76 19.83 -14.17
N ALA A 230 21.08 20.06 -14.29
CA ALA A 230 21.94 19.29 -15.16
C ALA A 230 22.24 17.93 -14.53
N LEU A 231 22.17 16.86 -15.32
CA LEU A 231 22.55 15.53 -14.87
C LEU A 231 24.05 15.30 -15.14
N PRO A 232 24.78 14.67 -14.20
CA PRO A 232 26.24 14.55 -14.31
C PRO A 232 26.69 13.66 -15.47
N ALA A 233 25.90 12.67 -15.85
CA ALA A 233 26.12 11.79 -16.98
C ALA A 233 24.81 11.16 -17.45
N PRO A 234 24.69 10.73 -18.72
CA PRO A 234 23.58 9.92 -19.16
C PRO A 234 23.53 8.61 -18.39
N ALA A 235 22.37 8.28 -17.85
CA ALA A 235 22.11 7.03 -17.12
C ALA A 235 20.77 6.45 -17.57
N PRO A 236 20.47 5.15 -17.29
CA PRO A 236 19.16 4.56 -17.55
C PRO A 236 18.02 5.25 -16.80
N GLU A 237 18.35 5.83 -15.66
CA GLU A 237 17.43 6.59 -14.80
C GLU A 237 18.15 7.74 -14.10
N ALA A 238 17.39 8.73 -13.68
CA ALA A 238 17.85 9.84 -12.85
C ALA A 238 17.00 9.95 -11.60
N VAL A 239 17.65 10.15 -10.45
CA VAL A 239 16.97 10.50 -9.20
C VAL A 239 17.29 11.96 -8.90
N LEU A 240 16.26 12.71 -8.52
CA LEU A 240 16.39 14.08 -8.02
C LEU A 240 15.74 14.15 -6.65
N HIS A 241 16.35 14.92 -5.75
CA HIS A 241 15.79 15.18 -4.43
C HIS A 241 15.80 16.67 -4.11
N ARG A 242 14.88 17.08 -3.25
CA ARG A 242 14.75 18.45 -2.79
C ARG A 242 15.42 18.60 -1.43
N GLN A 243 16.37 19.50 -1.32
CA GLN A 243 17.06 19.85 -0.09
C GLN A 243 17.06 21.36 0.08
N ASP A 244 16.61 21.86 1.23
CA ASP A 244 16.51 23.29 1.54
C ASP A 244 15.78 24.09 0.45
N GLY A 245 14.72 23.53 -0.10
CA GLY A 245 13.92 24.13 -1.16
C GLY A 245 14.49 24.00 -2.58
N VAL A 246 15.70 23.46 -2.75
CA VAL A 246 16.43 23.36 -4.02
C VAL A 246 16.48 21.93 -4.50
N TRP A 247 16.18 21.69 -5.77
CA TRP A 247 16.32 20.38 -6.41
C TRP A 247 17.77 20.09 -6.79
N ARG A 248 18.23 18.88 -6.49
CA ARG A 248 19.58 18.39 -6.77
C ARG A 248 19.52 17.03 -7.45
N ALA A 249 20.44 16.79 -8.38
CA ALA A 249 20.65 15.47 -8.95
C ALA A 249 21.28 14.52 -7.92
N GLY A 250 20.87 13.26 -7.94
CA GLY A 250 21.32 12.20 -7.05
C GLY A 250 20.27 11.78 -6.03
N PRO A 251 20.51 10.67 -5.32
CA PRO A 251 19.60 10.17 -4.30
C PRO A 251 19.50 11.13 -3.10
N PRO A 252 18.41 11.10 -2.33
CA PRO A 252 18.35 11.79 -1.05
C PRO A 252 19.50 11.41 -0.13
N PRO A 253 19.87 12.29 0.82
CA PRO A 253 20.91 12.00 1.81
C PRO A 253 20.68 10.67 2.52
N ALA A 254 21.77 9.98 2.89
CA ALA A 254 21.71 8.72 3.62
C ALA A 254 21.03 8.91 4.99
N GLY A 255 20.29 7.90 5.43
CA GLY A 255 19.59 7.87 6.71
C GLY A 255 18.27 7.11 6.62
N PRO A 256 17.63 6.83 7.76
CA PRO A 256 16.30 6.23 7.79
C PRO A 256 15.31 7.14 7.05
N ARG A 257 14.63 6.58 6.06
CA ARG A 257 13.57 7.26 5.33
C ARG A 257 12.54 6.26 4.78
N LYS A 258 11.31 6.71 4.65
CA LYS A 258 10.31 5.98 3.87
C LYS A 258 10.69 6.03 2.40
N ARG A 259 10.55 4.91 1.70
CA ARG A 259 10.92 4.71 0.29
C ARG A 259 10.07 3.61 -0.32
N PRO A 260 10.03 3.48 -1.66
CA PRO A 260 9.36 2.34 -2.28
C PRO A 260 9.81 1.01 -1.65
N GLY A 261 8.84 0.19 -1.22
CA GLY A 261 9.08 -1.07 -0.50
C GLY A 261 9.27 -0.95 1.02
N LEU A 262 9.38 0.27 1.58
CA LEU A 262 9.49 0.53 3.02
C LEU A 262 8.69 1.78 3.42
N THR A 263 7.36 1.66 3.44
CA THR A 263 6.43 2.78 3.60
C THR A 263 5.60 2.73 4.89
N GLY A 264 5.45 1.54 5.49
CA GLY A 264 4.35 1.29 6.44
C GLY A 264 3.00 1.23 5.69
N PRO A 265 1.90 1.01 6.38
CA PRO A 265 1.71 0.75 7.81
C PRO A 265 2.11 -0.69 8.21
N VAL A 266 1.71 -1.13 9.42
CA VAL A 266 2.09 -2.48 9.91
C VAL A 266 1.79 -3.60 8.92
N ASN A 267 0.71 -3.49 8.15
CA ASN A 267 0.33 -4.48 7.15
C ASN A 267 1.28 -4.55 5.93
N ASP A 268 2.12 -3.54 5.70
CA ASP A 268 3.07 -3.54 4.58
C ASP A 268 4.08 -4.69 4.67
N ALA A 269 4.45 -5.08 5.89
CA ALA A 269 5.36 -6.20 6.12
C ALA A 269 4.83 -7.58 5.70
N PHE A 270 3.50 -7.72 5.50
CA PHE A 270 2.87 -8.99 5.12
C PHE A 270 2.66 -9.15 3.61
N LEU A 271 3.13 -8.19 2.83
CA LEU A 271 3.00 -8.17 1.37
C LEU A 271 4.25 -8.68 0.65
N ASP A 272 5.27 -9.04 1.41
CA ASP A 272 6.51 -9.67 0.97
C ASP A 272 6.86 -10.80 1.95
N ARG A 273 7.98 -11.49 1.73
CA ARG A 273 8.45 -12.58 2.60
C ARG A 273 8.62 -12.08 4.03
N PHE A 274 7.91 -12.70 4.97
CA PHE A 274 7.99 -12.42 6.40
C PHE A 274 8.23 -13.70 7.22
N LEU A 275 8.60 -13.51 8.48
CA LEU A 275 8.81 -14.60 9.45
C LEU A 275 8.25 -14.18 10.81
N PHE A 276 7.31 -14.95 11.36
CA PHE A 276 6.93 -14.85 12.76
C PHE A 276 8.05 -15.38 13.65
N VAL A 277 8.46 -14.56 14.62
CA VAL A 277 9.52 -14.91 15.58
C VAL A 277 8.89 -15.09 16.95
N ARG A 278 8.73 -16.36 17.34
CA ARG A 278 8.09 -16.76 18.60
C ARG A 278 9.08 -16.58 19.77
N PRO A 279 8.65 -15.99 20.91
CA PRO A 279 9.49 -15.89 22.10
C PRO A 279 9.72 -17.26 22.73
N THR A 280 10.95 -17.51 23.25
CA THR A 280 11.28 -18.73 24.00
C THR A 280 11.52 -18.47 25.48
N GLY A 281 11.68 -17.21 25.87
CA GLY A 281 11.87 -16.79 27.25
C GLY A 281 10.55 -16.57 28.00
N LYS A 282 10.66 -16.06 29.23
CA LYS A 282 9.54 -15.73 30.08
C LYS A 282 9.24 -14.23 30.01
N ALA A 283 7.99 -13.89 29.69
CA ALA A 283 7.54 -12.49 29.72
C ALA A 283 7.73 -11.89 31.12
N TRP A 284 8.08 -10.60 31.16
CA TRP A 284 8.20 -9.87 32.43
C TRP A 284 6.89 -9.87 33.22
N HIS A 285 5.75 -9.83 32.53
CA HIS A 285 4.43 -9.80 33.14
C HIS A 285 3.51 -10.87 32.55
N PRO A 286 2.76 -11.61 33.40
CA PRO A 286 1.86 -12.68 32.94
C PRO A 286 0.81 -12.19 31.93
N ALA A 287 0.26 -10.96 32.13
CA ALA A 287 -0.74 -10.39 31.23
C ALA A 287 -0.19 -10.18 29.81
N VAL A 288 1.03 -9.63 29.69
CA VAL A 288 1.70 -9.43 28.40
C VAL A 288 1.99 -10.78 27.72
N GLY A 289 2.51 -11.75 28.48
CA GLY A 289 2.78 -13.09 27.95
C GLY A 289 1.53 -13.82 27.45
N ALA A 290 0.45 -13.77 28.23
CA ALA A 290 -0.84 -14.38 27.85
C ALA A 290 -1.44 -13.72 26.60
N TRP A 291 -1.45 -12.39 26.56
CA TRP A 291 -1.92 -11.62 25.40
C TRP A 291 -1.10 -11.92 24.14
N THR A 292 0.24 -11.91 24.25
CA THR A 292 1.14 -12.22 23.14
C THR A 292 0.89 -13.62 22.59
N THR A 293 0.73 -14.62 23.45
CA THR A 293 0.45 -16.00 23.02
C THR A 293 -0.86 -16.11 22.28
N ALA A 294 -1.91 -15.47 22.80
CA ALA A 294 -3.24 -15.47 22.17
C ALA A 294 -3.23 -14.73 20.81
N GLU A 295 -2.58 -13.57 20.73
CA GLU A 295 -2.52 -12.79 19.49
C GLU A 295 -1.63 -13.46 18.42
N LEU A 296 -0.53 -14.11 18.80
CA LEU A 296 0.27 -14.91 17.86
C LEU A 296 -0.54 -16.08 17.28
N GLU A 297 -1.26 -16.81 18.12
CA GLU A 297 -2.08 -17.93 17.65
C GLU A 297 -3.24 -17.45 16.77
N ARG A 298 -3.86 -16.32 17.13
CA ARG A 298 -4.86 -15.66 16.28
C ARG A 298 -4.25 -15.28 14.92
N ALA A 299 -3.08 -14.66 14.89
CA ALA A 299 -2.41 -14.25 13.66
C ALA A 299 -2.11 -15.45 12.73
N ARG A 300 -1.65 -16.55 13.30
CA ARG A 300 -1.40 -17.81 12.56
C ARG A 300 -2.69 -18.42 12.00
N SER A 301 -3.71 -18.52 12.83
CA SER A 301 -5.02 -19.07 12.46
C SER A 301 -5.70 -18.22 11.38
N LEU A 302 -5.65 -16.90 11.52
CA LEU A 302 -6.16 -15.96 10.53
C LEU A 302 -5.44 -16.10 9.20
N TRP A 303 -4.10 -16.14 9.21
CA TRP A 303 -3.31 -16.32 8.00
C TRP A 303 -3.72 -17.59 7.26
N ARG A 304 -3.80 -18.71 7.97
CA ARG A 304 -4.24 -20.00 7.39
C ARG A 304 -5.65 -19.92 6.81
N THR A 305 -6.56 -19.24 7.49
CA THR A 305 -7.96 -19.10 7.04
C THR A 305 -8.07 -18.28 5.77
N LEU A 306 -7.33 -17.17 5.66
CA LEU A 306 -7.43 -16.24 4.54
C LEU A 306 -6.58 -16.67 3.33
N PHE A 307 -5.33 -17.07 3.58
CA PHE A 307 -4.35 -17.35 2.53
C PHE A 307 -4.13 -18.84 2.25
N ARG A 308 -4.81 -19.73 2.99
CA ARG A 308 -4.81 -21.19 2.79
C ARG A 308 -3.42 -21.85 2.94
N GLY A 309 -2.45 -21.16 3.51
CA GLY A 309 -1.11 -21.64 3.83
C GLY A 309 -0.74 -21.33 5.28
N ASP A 310 0.27 -21.99 5.80
CA ASP A 310 0.78 -21.72 7.13
C ASP A 310 1.76 -20.54 7.10
N ALA A 311 1.59 -19.57 8.03
CA ALA A 311 2.56 -18.52 8.21
C ALA A 311 3.90 -19.10 8.68
N PRO A 312 5.03 -18.73 8.06
CA PRO A 312 6.35 -19.19 8.51
C PRO A 312 6.63 -18.70 9.93
N ILE A 313 7.10 -19.61 10.78
CA ILE A 313 7.41 -19.31 12.19
C ILE A 313 8.69 -20.00 12.62
N LYS A 314 9.52 -19.29 13.38
CA LYS A 314 10.70 -19.82 14.09
C LYS A 314 10.75 -19.30 15.52
N ASP A 315 11.46 -20.01 16.37
CA ASP A 315 11.83 -19.49 17.69
C ASP A 315 12.85 -18.36 17.57
N ASP A 316 12.84 -17.42 18.50
CA ASP A 316 13.76 -16.27 18.55
C ASP A 316 15.24 -16.69 18.61
N THR A 317 15.51 -17.89 19.09
CA THR A 317 16.85 -18.51 19.14
C THR A 317 17.26 -19.25 17.86
N ALA A 318 16.32 -19.46 16.94
CA ALA A 318 16.52 -20.21 15.70
C ALA A 318 16.54 -19.33 14.43
N VAL A 319 16.43 -18.01 14.58
CA VAL A 319 16.51 -17.05 13.46
C VAL A 319 17.94 -17.02 12.93
N THR A 320 18.10 -17.24 11.63
CA THR A 320 19.38 -17.31 10.94
C THR A 320 19.76 -15.98 10.25
N ALA A 321 21.02 -15.89 9.80
CA ALA A 321 21.46 -14.77 8.98
C ALA A 321 20.68 -14.67 7.64
N GLU A 322 20.28 -15.80 7.08
CA GLU A 322 19.45 -15.85 5.87
C GLU A 322 18.04 -15.30 6.13
N ASP A 323 17.43 -15.65 7.25
CA ASP A 323 16.12 -15.09 7.64
C ASP A 323 16.18 -13.56 7.77
N LEU A 324 17.25 -13.03 8.40
CA LEU A 324 17.51 -11.60 8.53
C LEU A 324 17.69 -10.92 7.16
N ALA A 325 18.35 -11.60 6.22
CA ALA A 325 18.62 -11.04 4.90
C ALA A 325 17.35 -11.01 4.01
N GLN A 326 16.50 -12.03 4.13
CA GLN A 326 15.41 -12.24 3.16
C GLN A 326 14.01 -11.86 3.66
N SER A 327 13.79 -11.78 4.97
CA SER A 327 12.44 -11.69 5.54
C SER A 327 12.21 -10.42 6.37
N HIS A 328 11.01 -9.90 6.33
CA HIS A 328 10.51 -9.03 7.39
C HIS A 328 10.33 -9.85 8.67
N LEU A 329 10.76 -9.33 9.80
CA LEU A 329 10.67 -10.05 11.08
C LEU A 329 9.52 -9.54 11.92
N ILE A 330 8.63 -10.44 12.31
CA ILE A 330 7.48 -10.11 13.16
C ILE A 330 7.76 -10.70 14.55
N LEU A 331 8.24 -9.85 15.45
CA LEU A 331 8.70 -10.24 16.78
C LEU A 331 7.53 -10.22 17.78
N TRP A 332 7.34 -11.32 18.47
CA TRP A 332 6.29 -11.47 19.46
C TRP A 332 6.84 -11.47 20.89
N GLY A 333 6.12 -10.86 21.83
CA GLY A 333 6.47 -10.77 23.22
C GLY A 333 7.09 -9.46 23.64
N ASP A 334 7.62 -9.45 24.86
CA ASP A 334 8.44 -8.37 25.40
C ASP A 334 9.94 -8.75 25.34
N PRO A 335 10.85 -7.82 25.62
CA PRO A 335 12.29 -8.10 25.60
C PRO A 335 12.75 -9.16 26.61
N GLY A 336 11.98 -9.43 27.68
CA GLY A 336 12.25 -10.55 28.60
C GLY A 336 11.96 -11.90 27.99
N ALA A 337 10.95 -11.96 27.14
CA ALA A 337 10.52 -13.19 26.48
C ALA A 337 11.23 -13.45 25.14
N ASN A 338 11.55 -12.41 24.37
CA ASN A 338 12.11 -12.52 23.03
C ASN A 338 13.53 -11.94 22.98
N ARG A 339 14.51 -12.82 22.83
CA ARG A 339 15.94 -12.46 22.82
C ARG A 339 16.32 -11.58 21.63
N LEU A 340 15.69 -11.81 20.47
CA LEU A 340 15.96 -10.99 19.30
C LEU A 340 15.40 -9.58 19.47
N LEU A 341 14.22 -9.44 20.06
CA LEU A 341 13.66 -8.15 20.43
C LEU A 341 14.55 -7.42 21.45
N ALA A 342 15.05 -8.13 22.48
CA ALA A 342 15.98 -7.56 23.46
C ALA A 342 17.25 -7.00 22.79
N ARG A 343 17.77 -7.70 21.78
CA ARG A 343 18.94 -7.28 21.00
C ARG A 343 18.66 -6.03 20.15
N LEU A 344 17.46 -5.93 19.53
CA LEU A 344 17.10 -4.84 18.64
C LEU A 344 16.61 -3.57 19.35
N LEU A 345 16.09 -3.73 20.57
CA LEU A 345 15.42 -2.67 21.31
C LEU A 345 16.23 -1.35 21.43
N PRO A 346 17.57 -1.36 21.67
CA PRO A 346 18.33 -0.12 21.75
C PRO A 346 18.27 0.77 20.49
N ASP A 347 18.00 0.18 19.34
CA ASP A 347 17.96 0.86 18.02
C ASP A 347 16.53 1.11 17.54
N LEU A 348 15.51 0.73 18.33
CA LEU A 348 14.10 1.00 18.03
C LEU A 348 13.64 2.32 18.66
N PRO A 349 12.62 3.00 18.10
CA PRO A 349 12.16 4.30 18.58
C PRO A 349 11.30 4.22 19.85
N LEU A 350 11.59 3.29 20.74
CA LEU A 350 10.91 3.13 22.03
C LEU A 350 11.88 2.64 23.11
N GLN A 351 11.52 2.89 24.36
CA GLN A 351 12.20 2.31 25.51
C GLN A 351 11.23 1.39 26.24
N TRP A 352 11.64 0.16 26.51
CA TRP A 352 10.77 -0.83 27.13
C TRP A 352 11.58 -1.68 28.12
N ASP A 353 11.26 -1.53 29.38
CA ASP A 353 11.82 -2.34 30.47
C ASP A 353 10.67 -3.01 31.26
N ALA A 354 11.03 -3.78 32.31
CA ALA A 354 10.05 -4.50 33.12
C ALA A 354 9.08 -3.57 33.90
N ARG A 355 9.33 -2.27 33.99
CA ARG A 355 8.48 -1.33 34.71
C ARG A 355 7.73 -0.39 33.79
N THR A 356 8.40 0.05 32.72
CA THR A 356 7.88 1.13 31.87
C THR A 356 8.04 0.82 30.38
N LEU A 357 7.01 1.19 29.64
CA LEU A 357 7.02 1.38 28.20
C LEU A 357 6.99 2.88 27.91
N THR A 358 8.05 3.43 27.34
CA THR A 358 8.11 4.83 26.95
C THR A 358 8.15 4.93 25.43
N PHE A 359 7.20 5.66 24.87
CA PHE A 359 7.10 5.90 23.44
C PHE A 359 6.70 7.36 23.18
N ARG A 360 7.44 8.08 22.33
CA ARG A 360 7.20 9.51 22.02
C ARG A 360 7.04 10.40 23.26
N GLY A 361 7.85 10.14 24.28
CA GLY A 361 7.83 10.90 25.54
C GLY A 361 6.74 10.49 26.54
N GLU A 362 5.77 9.66 26.13
CA GLU A 362 4.74 9.14 27.02
C GLU A 362 5.21 7.86 27.72
N ARG A 363 5.10 7.84 29.05
CA ARG A 363 5.44 6.69 29.89
C ARG A 363 4.18 5.95 30.31
N ARG A 364 4.21 4.62 30.18
CA ARG A 364 3.11 3.72 30.54
C ARG A 364 3.64 2.55 31.37
N ASP A 365 2.78 1.97 32.19
CA ASP A 365 3.08 0.77 32.95
C ASP A 365 3.25 -0.44 32.02
N ALA A 366 4.43 -1.06 32.02
CA ALA A 366 4.74 -2.21 31.20
C ALA A 366 3.96 -3.48 31.58
N ALA A 367 3.36 -3.53 32.77
CA ALA A 367 2.55 -4.66 33.19
C ALA A 367 1.23 -4.78 32.40
N HIS A 368 0.75 -3.67 31.84
CA HIS A 368 -0.56 -3.59 31.20
C HIS A 368 -0.54 -2.97 29.81
N HIS A 369 0.63 -2.64 29.27
CA HIS A 369 0.73 -2.05 27.94
C HIS A 369 1.73 -2.79 27.07
N ALA A 370 1.38 -2.96 25.80
CA ALA A 370 2.25 -3.53 24.79
C ALA A 370 2.28 -2.64 23.54
N PRO A 371 3.44 -2.51 22.88
CA PRO A 371 3.55 -1.80 21.62
C PRO A 371 3.20 -2.70 20.44
N ILE A 372 2.51 -2.13 19.44
CA ILE A 372 2.49 -2.57 18.06
C ILE A 372 3.30 -1.54 17.28
N LEU A 373 4.21 -2.00 16.44
CA LEU A 373 5.14 -1.12 15.74
C LEU A 373 5.60 -1.76 14.44
N ILE A 374 5.74 -0.99 13.36
CA ILE A 374 6.55 -1.31 12.19
C ILE A 374 7.70 -0.31 12.09
N TYR A 375 8.90 -0.81 11.82
CA TYR A 375 10.10 0.02 11.71
C TYR A 375 11.12 -0.63 10.78
N PRO A 376 12.02 0.13 10.11
CA PRO A 376 13.15 -0.47 9.42
C PRO A 376 13.96 -1.33 10.38
N ASN A 377 14.29 -2.56 9.99
CA ASN A 377 15.01 -3.48 10.86
C ASN A 377 16.46 -2.99 11.06
N PRO A 378 16.89 -2.70 12.30
CA PRO A 378 18.25 -2.24 12.57
C PRO A 378 19.35 -3.17 12.07
N LEU A 379 19.08 -4.49 11.97
CA LEU A 379 20.03 -5.48 11.46
C LEU A 379 20.00 -5.61 9.92
N ASN A 380 18.97 -5.10 9.26
CA ASN A 380 18.84 -5.06 7.81
C ASN A 380 17.84 -3.97 7.39
N PRO A 381 18.30 -2.73 7.14
CA PRO A 381 17.42 -1.60 6.81
C PRO A 381 16.62 -1.74 5.50
N GLU A 382 16.84 -2.82 4.74
CA GLU A 382 16.04 -3.16 3.56
C GLU A 382 14.78 -3.96 3.92
N LYS A 383 14.64 -4.35 5.17
CA LYS A 383 13.51 -5.14 5.69
C LYS A 383 12.89 -4.46 6.90
N TYR A 384 11.70 -4.90 7.27
CA TYR A 384 11.02 -4.44 8.48
C TYR A 384 11.32 -5.29 9.69
N VAL A 385 11.23 -4.70 10.86
CA VAL A 385 10.83 -5.33 12.10
C VAL A 385 9.42 -4.86 12.48
N VAL A 386 8.55 -5.80 12.85
CA VAL A 386 7.20 -5.53 13.35
C VAL A 386 7.08 -6.12 14.74
N LEU A 387 6.43 -5.42 15.65
CA LEU A 387 6.19 -5.89 17.01
C LEU A 387 4.72 -6.25 17.22
N ASN A 388 4.47 -7.44 17.75
CA ASN A 388 3.23 -7.88 18.39
C ASN A 388 1.94 -7.77 17.57
N THR A 389 2.01 -7.90 16.27
CA THR A 389 0.82 -7.99 15.42
C THR A 389 1.04 -8.91 14.23
N GLY A 390 -0.03 -9.54 13.76
CA GLY A 390 -0.14 -10.10 12.42
C GLY A 390 -0.87 -9.13 11.49
N ILE A 391 -1.54 -9.64 10.46
CA ILE A 391 -2.53 -8.84 9.72
C ILE A 391 -3.56 -8.32 10.72
N ASP A 392 -3.82 -7.02 10.67
CA ASP A 392 -4.44 -6.27 11.78
C ASP A 392 -5.97 -6.22 11.72
N PHE A 393 -6.61 -6.59 10.62
CA PHE A 393 -8.07 -6.69 10.63
C PHE A 393 -8.53 -7.96 11.33
N ARG A 394 -9.70 -7.87 11.97
CA ARG A 394 -10.25 -8.89 12.88
C ARG A 394 -11.68 -9.26 12.46
N ASP A 395 -12.38 -10.03 13.31
CA ASP A 395 -13.70 -10.59 13.06
C ASP A 395 -14.73 -9.59 12.55
N HIS A 396 -14.66 -8.33 13.00
CA HIS A 396 -15.46 -7.22 12.47
C HIS A 396 -15.35 -7.06 10.96
N ALA A 397 -14.19 -7.35 10.38
CA ALA A 397 -13.93 -7.21 8.95
C ALA A 397 -14.23 -8.49 8.14
N TYR A 398 -14.60 -9.61 8.77
CA TYR A 398 -14.84 -10.88 8.06
C TYR A 398 -16.13 -10.89 7.24
N GLY A 399 -17.08 -10.04 7.58
CA GLY A 399 -18.35 -9.95 6.88
C GLY A 399 -18.27 -9.41 5.44
N SER A 400 -17.18 -8.71 5.09
CA SER A 400 -16.98 -8.16 3.75
C SER A 400 -15.50 -7.90 3.50
N ASN A 401 -15.01 -8.32 2.33
CA ASN A 401 -13.63 -8.02 1.89
C ASN A 401 -13.35 -6.50 1.73
N SER A 402 -14.38 -5.69 1.50
CA SER A 402 -14.23 -4.22 1.50
C SER A 402 -13.84 -3.63 2.86
N LEU A 403 -14.01 -4.40 3.94
CA LEU A 403 -13.57 -4.03 5.29
C LEU A 403 -12.17 -4.58 5.64
N GLN A 404 -11.61 -5.47 4.82
CA GLN A 404 -10.30 -6.08 5.00
C GLN A 404 -9.18 -5.15 4.50
N THR A 405 -9.22 -3.92 4.97
CA THR A 405 -8.19 -2.89 4.75
C THR A 405 -7.36 -2.73 6.02
N PRO A 406 -6.14 -2.18 5.95
CA PRO A 406 -5.34 -1.89 7.14
C PRO A 406 -6.12 -1.11 8.20
N LYS A 407 -5.99 -1.51 9.46
CA LYS A 407 -6.69 -0.92 10.62
C LYS A 407 -5.76 -0.14 11.52
N LEU A 408 -4.50 -0.58 11.63
CA LEU A 408 -3.49 0.08 12.46
C LEU A 408 -2.48 0.81 11.57
N PRO A 409 -2.04 2.01 12.00
CA PRO A 409 -1.00 2.78 11.32
C PRO A 409 0.40 2.17 11.55
N ASP A 410 1.45 3.01 11.55
CA ASP A 410 2.83 2.52 11.74
C ASP A 410 3.09 2.08 13.18
N HIS A 411 2.36 2.64 14.14
CA HIS A 411 2.49 2.29 15.55
C HIS A 411 1.17 2.43 16.32
N ALA A 412 1.03 1.62 17.36
CA ALA A 412 -0.04 1.73 18.36
C ALA A 412 0.46 1.24 19.72
N ILE A 413 -0.11 1.77 20.79
CA ILE A 413 0.04 1.23 22.15
C ILE A 413 -1.30 0.65 22.58
N VAL A 414 -1.27 -0.57 23.05
CA VAL A 414 -2.44 -1.35 23.48
C VAL A 414 -2.46 -1.42 25.00
N ASP A 415 -3.60 -1.06 25.61
CA ASP A 415 -3.88 -1.33 27.01
C ASP A 415 -4.55 -2.70 27.15
N LEU A 416 -3.88 -3.63 27.82
CA LEU A 416 -4.25 -5.04 27.95
C LEU A 416 -5.28 -5.30 29.06
N ARG A 417 -5.68 -4.29 29.84
CA ARG A 417 -6.74 -4.40 30.84
C ARG A 417 -8.11 -4.59 30.18
N GLU A 418 -8.23 -4.14 28.95
CA GLU A 418 -9.34 -4.48 28.08
C GLU A 418 -8.95 -5.68 27.21
N PRO A 419 -9.72 -6.78 27.24
CA PRO A 419 -9.38 -7.98 26.48
C PRO A 419 -9.51 -7.73 24.97
N PRO A 420 -8.79 -8.51 24.12
CA PRO A 420 -8.95 -8.48 22.67
C PRO A 420 -10.41 -8.68 22.25
N GLY A 421 -10.89 -7.78 21.41
CA GLY A 421 -12.24 -7.81 20.85
C GLY A 421 -12.28 -8.14 19.36
N SER A 422 -13.48 -8.02 18.78
CA SER A 422 -13.70 -8.27 17.34
C SER A 422 -13.07 -7.21 16.42
N ARG A 423 -12.70 -6.06 16.95
CA ARG A 423 -12.12 -4.94 16.17
C ARG A 423 -10.67 -4.65 16.56
N TRP A 424 -10.33 -4.70 17.84
CA TRP A 424 -9.03 -4.30 18.35
C TRP A 424 -8.38 -5.39 19.23
N PRO A 425 -7.03 -5.43 19.29
CA PRO A 425 -6.30 -6.40 20.11
C PRO A 425 -6.29 -6.08 21.62
N GLY A 426 -7.09 -5.13 22.05
CA GLY A 426 -7.23 -4.51 23.36
C GLY A 426 -7.62 -3.06 23.16
N ARG A 427 -7.57 -2.22 24.17
CA ARG A 427 -7.86 -0.79 24.02
C ARG A 427 -6.67 -0.07 23.39
N ILE A 428 -6.85 0.51 22.22
CA ILE A 428 -5.84 1.36 21.58
C ILE A 428 -5.79 2.69 22.32
N VAL A 429 -4.69 2.97 23.03
CA VAL A 429 -4.51 4.20 23.80
C VAL A 429 -3.69 5.26 23.09
N SER A 430 -2.94 4.86 22.06
CA SER A 430 -2.19 5.74 21.18
C SER A 430 -1.98 5.02 19.85
N ALA A 431 -2.15 5.72 18.73
CA ALA A 431 -1.83 5.20 17.41
C ALA A 431 -1.47 6.34 16.45
N GLY A 432 -0.58 6.09 15.49
CA GLY A 432 -0.16 7.10 14.53
C GLY A 432 0.86 6.63 13.52
N PHE A 433 1.29 7.56 12.70
CA PHE A 433 2.28 7.34 11.64
C PHE A 433 3.62 7.94 12.05
N PHE A 434 4.70 7.32 11.61
CA PHE A 434 6.00 7.96 11.57
C PHE A 434 6.05 8.98 10.43
N ASP A 435 6.91 9.99 10.59
CA ASP A 435 7.25 10.90 9.50
C ASP A 435 8.08 10.20 8.41
N GLU A 436 8.46 10.96 7.38
CA GLU A 436 9.24 10.44 6.26
C GLU A 436 10.66 9.97 6.65
N ALA A 437 11.13 10.33 7.84
CA ALA A 437 12.41 9.89 8.42
C ALA A 437 12.25 8.82 9.51
N TRP A 438 11.08 8.20 9.61
CA TRP A 438 10.73 7.20 10.63
C TRP A 438 10.83 7.73 12.09
N ARG A 439 10.45 8.99 12.34
CA ARG A 439 10.45 9.62 13.66
C ARG A 439 9.07 9.74 14.26
#